data_af35bf40a354e3bb83bc135babe70c39
#
_entry.id   af35bf40a354e3bb83bc135babe70c39
#
_cell.length_a   1.000
_cell.length_b   1.000
_cell.length_c   1.000
_cell.angle_alpha   90.00
_cell.angle_beta   90.00
_cell.angle_gamma   90.00
#
_symmetry.space_group_name_H-M   'P 1'
#
loop_
_entity.id
_entity.type
_entity.pdbx_description
1 polymer ?
#
loop_
_entity_poly.entity_id
_entity_poly.type
_entity_poly.pdbx_seq_one_letter_code
_entity_poly.pdbx_strand_id
1 'polypeptide(L)'
;YYSSTQEPLRNRLDSDLPKGTREFIHGGVRFVEYRGLKPDGTRYIPSGESRLVPTGLTDIFSSFAAPALKMDLVNTVGMEAYVFQYNDSKGNGISFESEANLVHVCKRPQVIIRLHSST
;
A
#
# COMPACT_ATOMS: atom_id res chain seq x y z
N TYR A 1 -13.28 -29.81 14.36
CA TYR A 1 -13.83 -30.04 13.01
C TYR A 1 -13.27 -28.97 12.07
N TYR A 2 -12.04 -29.16 11.60
CA TYR A 2 -11.55 -28.38 10.48
C TYR A 2 -12.00 -29.06 9.20
N SER A 3 -12.91 -28.44 8.51
CA SER A 3 -13.37 -28.91 7.20
C SER A 3 -12.20 -28.90 6.22
N SER A 4 -11.97 -30.00 5.54
CA SER A 4 -10.98 -30.15 4.46
C SER A 4 -11.14 -29.14 3.31
N THR A 5 -12.26 -28.41 3.29
CA THR A 5 -12.56 -27.34 2.34
C THR A 5 -11.86 -26.02 2.67
N GLN A 6 -11.29 -25.84 3.85
CA GLN A 6 -10.60 -24.58 4.21
C GLN A 6 -9.11 -24.57 3.87
N GLU A 7 -8.48 -25.71 3.67
CA GLU A 7 -7.05 -25.77 3.30
C GLU A 7 -6.73 -25.13 1.94
N PRO A 8 -7.51 -25.33 0.88
CA PRO A 8 -7.26 -24.65 -0.39
C PRO A 8 -7.40 -23.12 -0.30
N LEU A 9 -8.23 -22.61 0.62
CA LEU A 9 -8.43 -21.16 0.81
C LEU A 9 -7.25 -20.52 1.57
N ARG A 10 -6.58 -21.28 2.45
CA ARG A 10 -5.39 -20.79 3.19
C ARG A 10 -4.16 -20.60 2.29
N ASN A 11 -4.09 -21.34 1.20
CA ASN A 11 -2.94 -21.32 0.28
C ASN A 11 -3.21 -20.53 -1.00
N ARG A 12 -4.38 -19.91 -1.12
CA ARG A 12 -4.70 -19.11 -2.28
C ARG A 12 -3.84 -17.83 -2.26
N LEU A 13 -2.84 -17.82 -3.12
CA LEU A 13 -2.10 -16.62 -3.47
C LEU A 13 -3.00 -15.83 -4.40
N ASP A 14 -3.51 -14.70 -3.94
CA ASP A 14 -4.14 -13.74 -4.83
C ASP A 14 -3.03 -13.10 -5.67
N SER A 15 -3.20 -13.10 -6.99
CA SER A 15 -2.23 -12.52 -7.93
C SER A 15 -2.02 -11.02 -7.72
N ASP A 16 -2.98 -10.36 -7.07
CA ASP A 16 -2.97 -8.91 -6.83
C ASP A 16 -2.24 -8.53 -5.53
N LEU A 17 -1.84 -9.50 -4.72
CA LEU A 17 -1.14 -9.26 -3.47
C LEU A 17 0.39 -9.40 -3.64
N PRO A 18 1.18 -8.67 -2.86
CA PRO A 18 2.63 -8.85 -2.84
C PRO A 18 3.01 -10.31 -2.57
N LYS A 19 4.03 -10.81 -3.27
CA LYS A 19 4.52 -12.19 -3.10
C LYS A 19 4.76 -12.52 -1.63
N GLY A 20 4.18 -13.63 -1.18
CA GLY A 20 4.30 -14.09 0.22
C GLY A 20 3.20 -13.62 1.17
N THR A 21 2.25 -12.81 0.70
CA THR A 21 1.05 -12.47 1.48
C THR A 21 0.08 -13.64 1.48
N ARG A 22 -0.44 -13.97 2.65
CA ARG A 22 -1.46 -15.01 2.82
C ARG A 22 -2.82 -14.36 2.99
N GLU A 23 -3.81 -14.94 2.33
CA GLU A 23 -5.18 -14.49 2.39
C GLU A 23 -6.12 -15.66 2.57
N PHE A 24 -7.19 -15.45 3.34
CA PHE A 24 -8.32 -16.39 3.40
C PHE A 24 -9.62 -15.63 3.67
N ILE A 25 -10.74 -16.21 3.26
CA ILE A 25 -12.08 -15.66 3.49
C ILE A 25 -12.82 -16.58 4.45
N HIS A 26 -13.37 -16.01 5.51
CA HIS A 26 -14.20 -16.73 6.47
C HIS A 26 -15.38 -15.86 6.92
N GLY A 27 -16.58 -16.41 6.89
CA GLY A 27 -17.79 -15.68 7.32
C GLY A 27 -18.06 -14.38 6.56
N GLY A 28 -17.67 -14.31 5.27
CA GLY A 28 -17.78 -13.09 4.46
C GLY A 28 -16.72 -12.03 4.76
N VAL A 29 -15.78 -12.31 5.65
CA VAL A 29 -14.67 -11.43 5.98
C VAL A 29 -13.40 -11.93 5.31
N ARG A 30 -12.70 -11.02 4.63
CA ARG A 30 -11.40 -11.27 4.00
C ARG A 30 -10.28 -10.99 5.01
N PHE A 31 -9.49 -11.99 5.32
CA PHE A 31 -8.32 -11.87 6.19
C PHE A 31 -7.05 -11.84 5.34
N VAL A 32 -6.24 -10.82 5.54
CA VAL A 32 -4.99 -10.63 4.80
C VAL A 32 -3.85 -10.52 5.80
N GLU A 33 -2.81 -11.34 5.64
CA GLU A 33 -1.58 -11.22 6.41
C GLU A 33 -0.75 -10.06 5.87
N TYR A 34 -0.56 -9.02 6.68
CA TYR A 34 0.26 -7.87 6.31
C TYR A 34 1.65 -7.98 6.94
N ARG A 35 2.69 -8.00 6.11
CA ARG A 35 4.09 -8.18 6.52
C ARG A 35 4.96 -6.92 6.34
N GLY A 36 4.36 -5.78 6.07
CA GLY A 36 5.09 -4.54 5.83
C GLY A 36 5.96 -4.14 7.03
N LEU A 37 7.18 -3.70 6.72
CA LEU A 37 8.14 -3.21 7.69
C LEU A 37 8.36 -1.72 7.48
N LYS A 38 8.58 -1.00 8.57
CA LYS A 38 9.06 0.38 8.55
C LYS A 38 10.55 0.42 8.17
N PRO A 39 11.08 1.58 7.80
CA PRO A 39 12.52 1.74 7.52
C PRO A 39 13.44 1.31 8.67
N ASP A 40 12.96 1.38 9.91
CA ASP A 40 13.67 0.94 11.11
C ASP A 40 13.62 -0.58 11.35
N GLY A 41 12.98 -1.34 10.46
CA GLY A 41 12.81 -2.79 10.56
C GLY A 41 11.65 -3.24 11.45
N THR A 42 10.93 -2.34 12.11
CA THR A 42 9.76 -2.68 12.91
C THR A 42 8.53 -2.89 12.03
N ARG A 43 7.58 -3.69 12.50
CA ARG A 43 6.33 -3.94 11.75
C ARG A 43 5.38 -2.75 11.86
N TYR A 44 4.69 -2.41 10.75
CA TYR A 44 3.60 -1.43 10.80
C TYR A 44 2.43 -1.92 11.67
N ILE A 45 2.12 -3.21 11.61
CA ILE A 45 1.13 -3.85 12.46
C ILE A 45 1.87 -4.81 13.39
N PRO A 46 1.95 -4.52 14.70
CA PRO A 46 2.62 -5.38 15.67
C PRO A 46 2.00 -6.77 15.75
N SER A 47 2.77 -7.74 16.24
CA SER A 47 2.25 -9.08 16.51
C SER A 47 1.10 -9.02 17.54
N GLY A 48 0.04 -9.79 17.31
CA GLY A 48 -1.15 -9.77 18.16
C GLY A 48 -2.13 -8.63 17.88
N GLU A 49 -1.84 -7.79 16.91
CA GLU A 49 -2.76 -6.74 16.46
C GLU A 49 -3.29 -6.99 15.06
N SER A 50 -4.51 -6.53 14.82
CA SER A 50 -5.09 -6.47 13.48
C SER A 50 -5.89 -5.20 13.27
N ARG A 51 -6.19 -4.92 12.01
CA ARG A 51 -7.03 -3.79 11.61
C ARG A 51 -8.19 -4.31 10.80
N LEU A 52 -9.41 -4.00 11.24
CA LEU A 52 -10.61 -4.27 10.48
C LEU A 52 -10.97 -3.02 9.69
N VAL A 53 -10.98 -3.16 8.38
CA VAL A 53 -11.29 -2.08 7.45
C VAL A 53 -12.55 -2.47 6.69
N PRO A 54 -13.61 -1.66 6.71
CA PRO A 54 -14.81 -1.96 5.95
C PRO A 54 -14.52 -1.90 4.45
N THR A 55 -15.08 -2.85 3.71
CA THR A 55 -15.08 -2.87 2.24
C THR A 55 -16.40 -2.32 1.70
N GLY A 56 -16.38 -1.79 0.48
CA GLY A 56 -17.58 -1.24 -0.15
C GLY A 56 -17.98 0.16 0.30
N LEU A 57 -17.27 0.78 1.24
CA LEU A 57 -17.40 2.19 1.54
C LEU A 57 -16.47 3.00 0.64
N THR A 58 -17.02 3.97 -0.02
CA THR A 58 -16.24 4.96 -0.77
C THR A 58 -15.63 5.99 0.19
N ASP A 59 -14.53 6.58 -0.23
CA ASP A 59 -13.98 7.78 0.45
C ASP A 59 -13.37 7.53 1.84
N ILE A 60 -12.88 6.31 2.12
CA ILE A 60 -12.11 6.02 3.33
C ILE A 60 -10.67 6.50 3.17
N PHE A 61 -10.06 6.19 2.02
CA PHE A 61 -8.69 6.56 1.70
C PHE A 61 -8.66 7.45 0.47
N SER A 62 -7.74 8.39 0.45
CA SER A 62 -7.45 9.22 -0.71
C SER A 62 -5.95 9.36 -0.88
N SER A 63 -5.51 9.39 -2.13
CA SER A 63 -4.14 9.69 -2.48
C SER A 63 -4.09 11.05 -3.18
N PHE A 64 -3.13 11.86 -2.78
CA PHE A 64 -2.88 13.15 -3.39
C PHE A 64 -1.48 13.14 -3.95
N ALA A 65 -1.33 13.63 -5.18
CA ALA A 65 -0.06 13.78 -5.84
C ALA A 65 0.32 15.27 -5.87
N ALA A 66 1.54 15.58 -5.47
CA ALA A 66 2.12 16.90 -5.64
C ALA A 66 2.96 16.94 -6.93
N PRO A 67 3.14 18.12 -7.55
CA PRO A 67 4.04 18.27 -8.68
C PRO A 67 5.50 17.96 -8.28
N ALA A 68 6.31 17.57 -9.25
CA ALA A 68 7.74 17.36 -9.03
C ALA A 68 8.44 18.69 -8.68
N LEU A 69 9.54 18.59 -7.95
CA LEU A 69 10.35 19.74 -7.52
C LEU A 69 11.18 20.34 -8.68
N LYS A 70 10.47 20.73 -9.74
CA LYS A 70 11.04 21.41 -10.91
C LYS A 70 10.34 22.75 -11.12
N MET A 71 11.09 23.77 -11.48
CA MET A 71 10.56 25.14 -11.67
C MET A 71 9.43 25.19 -12.72
N ASP A 72 9.54 24.39 -13.77
CA ASP A 72 8.57 24.34 -14.85
C ASP A 72 7.23 23.71 -14.43
N LEU A 73 7.22 23.00 -13.31
CA LEU A 73 6.04 22.31 -12.79
C LEU A 73 5.40 23.01 -11.59
N VAL A 74 5.91 24.16 -11.20
CA VAL A 74 5.33 24.98 -10.13
C VAL A 74 3.90 25.37 -10.52
N ASN A 75 2.95 25.18 -9.59
CA ASN A 75 1.52 25.44 -9.77
C ASN A 75 0.81 24.55 -10.82
N THR A 76 1.40 23.42 -11.20
CA THR A 76 0.73 22.40 -12.02
C THR A 76 0.03 21.36 -11.15
N VAL A 77 -0.90 20.62 -11.75
CA VAL A 77 -1.52 19.48 -11.07
C VAL A 77 -0.48 18.36 -10.94
N GLY A 78 -0.36 17.79 -9.73
CA GLY A 78 0.56 16.69 -9.48
C GLY A 78 0.15 15.41 -10.22
N MET A 79 1.16 14.66 -10.68
CA MET A 79 0.99 13.32 -11.25
C MET A 79 1.57 12.27 -10.29
N GLU A 80 1.15 11.03 -10.44
CA GLU A 80 1.60 9.91 -9.59
C GLU A 80 3.11 9.66 -9.68
N ALA A 81 3.68 9.87 -10.86
CA ALA A 81 5.11 9.75 -11.10
C ALA A 81 5.56 10.65 -12.24
N TYR A 82 6.80 11.09 -12.16
CA TYR A 82 7.50 11.87 -13.18
C TYR A 82 8.76 11.13 -13.58
N VAL A 83 9.12 11.20 -14.86
CA VAL A 83 10.41 10.75 -15.37
C VAL A 83 11.00 11.86 -16.20
N PHE A 84 12.20 12.29 -15.85
CA PHE A 84 12.96 13.31 -16.55
C PHE A 84 14.17 12.67 -17.23
N GLN A 85 14.43 13.10 -18.43
CA GLN A 85 15.59 12.68 -19.21
C GLN A 85 16.54 13.86 -19.35
N TYR A 86 17.80 13.61 -19.07
CA TYR A 86 18.89 14.58 -19.24
C TYR A 86 19.96 14.00 -20.15
N ASN A 87 20.42 14.80 -21.07
CA ASN A 87 21.60 14.46 -21.85
C ASN A 87 22.84 14.86 -21.06
N ASP A 88 23.85 14.00 -21.02
CA ASP A 88 25.14 14.37 -20.46
C ASP A 88 25.72 15.54 -21.24
N SER A 89 26.28 16.54 -20.54
CA SER A 89 26.88 17.74 -21.12
C SER A 89 28.03 17.42 -22.08
N LYS A 90 28.62 16.23 -21.96
CA LYS A 90 29.68 15.73 -22.85
C LYS A 90 29.19 14.85 -23.98
N GLY A 91 27.87 14.62 -24.08
CA GLY A 91 27.25 13.80 -25.13
C GLY A 91 27.53 12.30 -25.04
N ASN A 92 28.01 11.81 -23.90
CA ASN A 92 28.42 10.42 -23.73
C ASN A 92 27.36 9.52 -23.11
N GLY A 93 26.18 10.07 -22.77
CA GLY A 93 25.14 9.29 -22.14
C GLY A 93 23.84 10.04 -21.90
N ILE A 94 22.85 9.30 -21.45
CA ILE A 94 21.53 9.80 -21.07
C ILE A 94 21.31 9.40 -19.61
N SER A 95 20.90 10.36 -18.78
CA SER A 95 20.51 10.13 -17.39
C SER A 95 18.99 10.23 -17.25
N PHE A 96 18.42 9.35 -16.46
CA PHE A 96 17.02 9.41 -16.08
C PHE A 96 16.88 9.69 -14.59
N GLU A 97 16.00 10.61 -14.26
CA GLU A 97 15.59 10.92 -12.89
C GLU A 97 14.11 10.62 -12.76
N SER A 98 13.73 9.89 -11.72
CA SER A 98 12.32 9.63 -11.40
C SER A 98 11.95 10.25 -10.06
N GLU A 99 10.77 10.85 -9.98
CA GLU A 99 10.24 11.50 -8.79
C GLU A 99 8.77 11.16 -8.62
N ALA A 100 8.35 10.85 -7.39
CA ALA A 100 6.97 10.63 -7.04
C ALA A 100 6.69 11.28 -5.67
N ASN A 101 5.75 12.23 -5.63
CA ASN A 101 5.37 12.97 -4.44
C ASN A 101 3.93 12.65 -4.09
N LEU A 102 3.72 11.54 -3.38
CA LEU A 102 2.41 11.02 -3.02
C LEU A 102 2.17 11.12 -1.51
N VAL A 103 0.97 11.53 -1.15
CA VAL A 103 0.46 11.48 0.22
C VAL A 103 -0.83 10.66 0.24
N HIS A 104 -0.86 9.64 1.10
CA HIS A 104 -2.03 8.81 1.34
C HIS A 104 -2.68 9.24 2.65
N VAL A 105 -3.96 9.55 2.61
CA VAL A 105 -4.71 10.07 3.77
C VAL A 105 -5.90 9.16 4.04
N CYS A 106 -6.09 8.78 5.31
CA CYS A 106 -7.33 8.18 5.77
C CYS A 106 -8.30 9.28 6.19
N LYS A 107 -9.37 9.47 5.42
CA LYS A 107 -10.38 10.49 5.69
C LYS A 107 -11.36 10.11 6.81
N ARG A 108 -11.52 8.83 7.06
CA ARG A 108 -12.45 8.29 8.05
C ARG A 108 -11.78 7.30 8.99
N PRO A 109 -10.85 7.72 9.83
CA PRO A 109 -10.14 6.81 10.75
C PRO A 109 -11.08 6.13 11.75
N GLN A 110 -12.21 6.73 12.08
CA GLN A 110 -13.20 6.19 13.00
C GLN A 110 -13.89 4.90 12.51
N VAL A 111 -13.84 4.59 11.21
CA VAL A 111 -14.43 3.34 10.68
C VAL A 111 -13.44 2.17 10.69
N ILE A 112 -12.18 2.43 11.05
CA ILE A 112 -11.14 1.41 11.17
C ILE A 112 -11.08 0.96 12.62
N ILE A 113 -11.30 -0.34 12.84
CA ILE A 113 -11.28 -0.92 14.17
C ILE A 113 -9.94 -1.60 14.41
N ARG A 114 -9.30 -1.24 15.51
CA ARG A 114 -8.12 -1.94 16.01
C ARG A 114 -8.56 -3.11 16.88
N LEU A 115 -8.12 -4.29 16.53
CA LEU A 115 -8.29 -5.50 17.33
C LEU A 115 -6.95 -5.85 17.98
N HIS A 116 -7.01 -6.24 19.23
CA HIS A 116 -5.85 -6.61 20.03
C HIS A 116 -6.13 -7.93 20.74
N SER A 117 -5.20 -8.88 20.66
CA SER A 117 -5.31 -10.08 21.46
C SER A 117 -4.94 -9.75 22.89
N SER A 118 -5.87 -9.94 23.83
CA SER A 118 -5.53 -9.98 25.25
C SER A 118 -4.86 -11.30 25.55
N THR A 119 -3.62 -11.28 25.82
CA THR A 119 -2.92 -12.42 26.46
C THR A 119 -3.12 -12.35 27.97
#